data_c696f91c0b28822e224def2308701a30
#
_entry.id   c696f91c0b28822e224def2308701a30
#
_cell.length_a   1.000
_cell.length_b   1.000
_cell.length_c   1.000
_cell.angle_alpha   90.00
_cell.angle_beta   90.00
_cell.angle_gamma   90.00
#
_symmetry.space_group_name_H-M   'P 1'
#
loop_
_entity.id
_entity.type
_entity.pdbx_description
1 polymer ?
#
loop_
_entity_poly.entity_id
_entity_poly.type
_entity_poly.pdbx_seq_one_letter_code
_entity_poly.pdbx_strand_id
1 'polypeptide(L)'
;MSYLDRMLKINKKLDPIEVDSAFGGFAIYKKKIIKNCHYRGLDKNNNELCEHVHFNNMIKRKKAKLFIMPHLINSSYNEHNSKVIKKNINDNIIVLFYKKIISKIFNILF
;
A
#
# COMPACT_ATOMS: atom_id res chain seq x y z
N MET A 1 -2.30 -17.46 -4.36
CA MET A 1 -1.71 -16.33 -3.61
C MET A 1 -2.84 -15.41 -3.19
N SER A 2 -3.01 -15.21 -1.90
CA SER A 2 -4.10 -14.37 -1.34
C SER A 2 -3.80 -12.89 -1.61
N TYR A 3 -4.84 -12.04 -1.65
CA TYR A 3 -4.69 -10.58 -1.73
C TYR A 3 -3.82 -10.04 -0.59
N LEU A 4 -3.90 -10.66 0.59
CA LEU A 4 -3.13 -10.30 1.78
C LEU A 4 -1.63 -10.54 1.63
N ASP A 5 -1.23 -11.56 0.87
CA ASP A 5 0.18 -11.90 0.64
C ASP A 5 0.91 -10.86 -0.23
N ARG A 6 0.15 -9.94 -0.86
CA ARG A 6 0.67 -8.85 -1.69
C ARG A 6 0.70 -7.49 -0.99
N MET A 7 0.17 -7.40 0.23
CA MET A 7 0.17 -6.16 0.99
C MET A 7 1.49 -5.99 1.73
N LEU A 8 2.32 -5.09 1.23
CA LEU A 8 3.56 -4.68 1.90
C LEU A 8 3.27 -3.55 2.88
N LYS A 9 3.65 -3.74 4.14
CA LYS A 9 3.61 -2.67 5.14
C LYS A 9 4.87 -1.82 5.02
N ILE A 10 4.72 -0.61 4.51
CA ILE A 10 5.80 0.35 4.37
C ILE A 10 6.00 1.08 5.70
N ASN A 11 7.24 1.10 6.21
CA ASN A 11 7.56 1.86 7.41
C ASN A 11 7.48 3.37 7.12
N LYS A 12 6.63 4.08 7.87
CA LYS A 12 6.40 5.52 7.72
C LYS A 12 7.63 6.41 7.96
N LYS A 13 8.69 5.86 8.58
CA LYS A 13 9.95 6.59 8.85
C LYS A 13 10.96 6.50 7.70
N LEU A 14 10.66 5.74 6.65
CA LEU A 14 11.54 5.65 5.48
C LEU A 14 11.52 6.94 4.67
N ASP A 15 12.64 7.21 4.01
CA ASP A 15 12.75 8.25 2.99
C ASP A 15 11.82 7.95 1.79
N PRO A 16 11.52 8.96 0.94
CA PRO A 16 10.76 8.76 -0.28
C PRO A 16 11.33 7.64 -1.14
N ILE A 17 10.47 6.69 -1.54
CA ILE A 17 10.86 5.51 -2.31
C ILE A 17 10.59 5.76 -3.79
N GLU A 18 11.62 5.81 -4.62
CA GLU A 18 11.48 5.96 -6.08
C GLU A 18 10.86 4.69 -6.66
N VAL A 19 9.85 4.86 -7.51
CA VAL A 19 9.10 3.77 -8.14
C VAL A 19 8.77 4.06 -9.59
N ASP A 20 8.53 3.01 -10.36
CA ASP A 20 8.10 3.15 -11.74
C ASP A 20 6.63 3.52 -11.88
N SER A 21 5.80 2.97 -11.05
CA SER A 21 4.37 3.26 -10.97
C SER A 21 3.85 2.85 -9.61
N ALA A 22 3.04 3.71 -8.98
CA ALA A 22 2.27 3.40 -7.80
C ALA A 22 1.05 4.31 -7.72
N PHE A 23 -0.03 3.80 -7.11
CA PHE A 23 -1.19 4.59 -6.75
C PHE A 23 -1.84 4.03 -5.50
N GLY A 24 -1.93 4.83 -4.45
CA GLY A 24 -2.51 4.44 -3.15
C GLY A 24 -3.78 5.22 -2.80
N GLY A 25 -4.57 5.63 -3.81
CA GLY A 25 -5.79 6.42 -3.63
C GLY A 25 -5.59 7.94 -3.58
N PHE A 26 -4.35 8.41 -3.43
CA PHE A 26 -4.01 9.83 -3.45
C PHE A 26 -2.64 10.05 -4.07
N ALA A 27 -2.51 11.04 -4.95
CA ALA A 27 -1.25 11.42 -5.57
C ALA A 27 -1.17 12.93 -5.81
N ILE A 28 0.04 13.48 -5.73
CA ILE A 28 0.33 14.89 -6.01
C ILE A 28 1.26 14.96 -7.22
N TYR A 29 0.88 15.72 -8.22
CA TYR A 29 1.66 15.89 -9.43
C TYR A 29 1.95 17.38 -9.69
N LYS A 30 3.14 17.67 -10.21
CA LYS A 30 3.43 19.00 -10.75
C LYS A 30 2.62 19.22 -12.03
N LYS A 31 1.77 20.25 -12.08
CA LYS A 31 0.92 20.59 -13.23
C LYS A 31 1.68 20.61 -14.56
N LYS A 32 2.89 21.12 -14.57
CA LYS A 32 3.78 21.18 -15.73
C LYS A 32 4.09 19.79 -16.31
N ILE A 33 4.24 18.78 -15.43
CA ILE A 33 4.63 17.43 -15.83
C ILE A 33 3.45 16.65 -16.41
N ILE A 34 2.26 16.80 -15.80
CA ILE A 34 1.07 16.04 -16.23
C ILE A 34 0.39 16.61 -17.46
N LYS A 35 0.81 17.78 -17.95
CA LYS A 35 0.27 18.36 -19.20
C LYS A 35 0.40 17.34 -20.34
N ASN A 36 -0.70 17.06 -21.05
CA ASN A 36 -0.80 16.06 -22.12
C ASN A 36 -0.57 14.60 -21.67
N CYS A 37 -0.63 14.30 -20.37
CA CYS A 37 -0.73 12.93 -19.88
C CYS A 37 -2.22 12.57 -19.75
N HIS A 38 -2.55 11.32 -20.05
CA HIS A 38 -3.92 10.81 -19.96
C HIS A 38 -3.93 9.37 -19.46
N TYR A 39 -5.05 8.96 -18.91
CA TYR A 39 -5.29 7.59 -18.48
C TYR A 39 -5.73 6.74 -19.68
N ARG A 40 -5.24 5.50 -19.73
CA ARG A 40 -5.63 4.52 -20.75
C ARG A 40 -5.59 3.12 -20.15
N GLY A 41 -6.70 2.37 -20.27
CA GLY A 41 -6.83 1.02 -19.73
C GLY A 41 -6.33 -0.08 -20.66
N LEU A 42 -5.76 0.26 -21.83
CA LEU A 42 -5.23 -0.71 -22.80
C LEU A 42 -3.80 -0.34 -23.22
N ASP A 43 -2.99 -1.34 -23.45
CA ASP A 43 -1.67 -1.18 -24.07
C ASP A 43 -1.75 -1.03 -25.60
N LYS A 44 -0.60 -1.00 -26.26
CA LYS A 44 -0.53 -0.89 -27.74
C LYS A 44 -1.08 -2.13 -28.47
N ASN A 45 -1.14 -3.27 -27.78
CA ASN A 45 -1.59 -4.55 -28.30
C ASN A 45 -3.04 -4.87 -27.90
N ASN A 46 -3.78 -3.87 -27.37
CA ASN A 46 -5.13 -4.01 -26.84
C ASN A 46 -5.27 -4.96 -25.63
N ASN A 47 -4.17 -5.25 -24.92
CA ASN A 47 -4.25 -5.96 -23.65
C ASN A 47 -4.66 -5.00 -22.53
N GLU A 48 -5.38 -5.52 -21.55
CA GLU A 48 -5.75 -4.75 -20.35
C GLU A 48 -4.52 -4.28 -19.58
N LEU A 49 -4.48 -3.01 -19.26
CA LEU A 49 -3.44 -2.36 -18.48
C LEU A 49 -4.08 -1.44 -17.44
N CYS A 50 -3.57 -1.48 -16.21
CA CYS A 50 -3.98 -0.52 -15.21
C CYS A 50 -3.72 0.92 -15.73
N GLU A 51 -4.75 1.76 -15.74
CA GLU A 51 -4.70 3.12 -16.27
C GLU A 51 -3.64 4.01 -15.62
N HIS A 52 -3.36 3.78 -14.32
CA HIS A 52 -2.29 4.49 -13.61
C HIS A 52 -0.89 4.11 -14.13
N VAL A 53 -0.69 2.86 -14.57
CA VAL A 53 0.59 2.42 -15.16
C VAL A 53 0.84 3.18 -16.46
N HIS A 54 -0.18 3.30 -17.33
CA HIS A 54 -0.07 4.07 -18.57
C HIS A 54 0.27 5.54 -18.29
N PHE A 55 -0.48 6.18 -17.38
CA PHE A 55 -0.28 7.57 -16.98
C PHE A 55 1.13 7.82 -16.43
N ASN A 56 1.58 6.97 -15.51
CA ASN A 56 2.91 7.07 -14.90
C ASN A 56 4.04 6.84 -15.91
N ASN A 57 3.86 5.96 -16.89
CA ASN A 57 4.80 5.77 -17.99
C ASN A 57 4.94 7.04 -18.86
N MET A 58 3.86 7.78 -19.08
CA MET A 58 3.92 9.07 -19.79
C MET A 58 4.72 10.12 -19.00
N ILE A 59 4.56 10.15 -17.68
CA ILE A 59 5.34 11.01 -16.78
C ILE A 59 6.84 10.67 -16.85
N LYS A 60 7.17 9.38 -16.79
CA LYS A 60 8.56 8.90 -16.89
C LYS A 60 9.23 9.27 -18.22
N ARG A 61 8.52 9.19 -19.34
CA ARG A 61 9.02 9.64 -20.65
C ARG A 61 9.45 11.10 -20.67
N LYS A 62 8.91 11.91 -19.78
CA LYS A 62 9.31 13.32 -19.57
C LYS A 62 10.48 13.46 -18.59
N LYS A 63 11.18 12.35 -18.28
CA LYS A 63 12.32 12.31 -17.33
C LYS A 63 11.94 12.77 -15.91
N ALA A 64 10.68 12.67 -15.54
CA ALA A 64 10.22 12.92 -14.19
C ALA A 64 10.28 11.64 -13.36
N LYS A 65 10.46 11.79 -12.06
CA LYS A 65 10.53 10.70 -11.08
C LYS A 65 9.24 10.62 -10.28
N LEU A 66 8.86 9.41 -9.91
CA LEU A 66 7.71 9.10 -9.07
C LEU A 66 8.19 8.54 -7.75
N PHE A 67 7.55 8.94 -6.66
CA PHE A 67 7.92 8.51 -5.32
C PHE A 67 6.70 8.09 -4.52
N ILE A 68 6.83 7.00 -3.78
CA ILE A 68 5.97 6.73 -2.63
C ILE A 68 6.49 7.56 -1.46
N MET A 69 5.59 8.28 -0.80
CA MET A 69 5.88 9.07 0.40
C MET A 69 5.40 8.30 1.64
N PRO A 70 6.27 7.54 2.33
CA PRO A 70 5.83 6.62 3.39
C PRO A 70 5.15 7.29 4.59
N HIS A 71 5.48 8.55 4.86
CA HIS A 71 4.89 9.35 5.94
C HIS A 71 3.53 9.98 5.57
N LEU A 72 3.16 10.01 4.28
CA LEU A 72 1.89 10.55 3.82
C LEU A 72 0.81 9.46 3.86
N ILE A 73 0.12 9.36 4.99
CA ILE A 73 -0.95 8.40 5.19
C ILE A 73 -2.28 9.09 4.85
N ASN A 74 -2.89 8.70 3.74
CA ASN A 74 -4.13 9.29 3.25
C ASN A 74 -5.40 8.59 3.77
N SER A 75 -5.29 7.34 4.20
CA SER A 75 -6.40 6.58 4.78
C SER A 75 -5.89 5.49 5.70
N SER A 76 -6.55 5.29 6.84
CA SER A 76 -6.28 4.19 7.75
C SER A 76 -7.30 3.04 7.63
N TYR A 77 -8.54 3.36 7.25
CA TYR A 77 -9.65 2.40 7.11
C TYR A 77 -10.45 2.69 5.85
N ASN A 78 -10.70 1.67 5.05
CA ASN A 78 -11.65 1.72 3.96
C ASN A 78 -12.29 0.33 3.73
N GLU A 79 -13.27 0.25 2.86
CA GLU A 79 -13.98 -1.00 2.54
C GLU A 79 -13.07 -2.12 2.01
N HIS A 80 -11.97 -1.75 1.35
CA HIS A 80 -11.03 -2.71 0.76
C HIS A 80 -10.08 -3.33 1.79
N ASN A 81 -9.76 -2.61 2.87
CA ASN A 81 -8.80 -3.07 3.88
C ASN A 81 -9.42 -3.41 5.25
N SER A 82 -10.71 -3.11 5.45
CA SER A 82 -11.39 -3.32 6.74
C SER A 82 -11.37 -4.77 7.23
N LYS A 83 -11.48 -5.74 6.33
CA LYS A 83 -11.41 -7.18 6.66
C LYS A 83 -10.03 -7.60 7.15
N VAL A 84 -8.98 -7.04 6.54
CA VAL A 84 -7.58 -7.30 6.91
C VAL A 84 -7.28 -6.80 8.31
N ILE A 85 -7.73 -5.58 8.60
CA ILE A 85 -7.49 -4.94 9.90
C ILE A 85 -8.23 -5.70 11.01
N LYS A 86 -9.50 -6.10 10.78
CA LYS A 86 -10.25 -6.92 11.73
C LYS A 86 -9.56 -8.25 12.03
N LYS A 87 -8.99 -8.93 11.02
CA LYS A 87 -8.24 -10.16 11.20
C LYS A 87 -6.99 -9.93 12.06
N ASN A 88 -6.21 -8.91 11.76
CA ASN A 88 -4.99 -8.59 12.53
C ASN A 88 -5.28 -8.21 13.99
N ILE A 89 -6.40 -7.52 14.26
CA ILE A 89 -6.84 -7.20 15.61
C ILE A 89 -7.21 -8.48 16.36
N ASN A 90 -7.97 -9.37 15.75
CA ASN A 90 -8.37 -10.63 16.38
C ASN A 90 -7.16 -11.54 16.66
N ASP A 91 -6.22 -11.65 15.71
CA ASP A 91 -4.99 -12.43 15.89
C ASP A 91 -4.13 -11.85 17.04
N ASN A 92 -4.02 -10.54 17.15
CA ASN A 92 -3.31 -9.89 18.25
C ASN A 92 -4.00 -10.09 19.61
N ILE A 93 -5.33 -10.05 19.65
CA ILE A 93 -6.10 -10.32 20.88
C ILE A 93 -5.90 -11.77 21.32
N ILE A 94 -5.96 -12.72 20.40
CA ILE A 94 -5.73 -14.14 20.67
C ILE A 94 -4.32 -14.35 21.23
N VAL A 95 -3.29 -13.77 20.59
CA VAL A 95 -1.89 -13.87 21.07
C VAL A 95 -1.72 -13.25 22.45
N LEU A 96 -2.33 -12.11 22.72
CA LEU A 96 -2.32 -11.47 24.06
C LEU A 96 -3.03 -12.33 25.10
N PHE A 97 -4.14 -13.00 24.74
CA PHE A 97 -4.87 -13.90 25.63
C PHE A 97 -4.03 -15.15 25.97
N TYR A 98 -3.36 -15.75 24.98
CA TYR A 98 -2.44 -16.86 25.18
C TYR A 98 -1.25 -16.47 26.07
N LYS A 99 -0.62 -15.33 25.83
CA LYS A 99 0.47 -14.82 26.69
C LYS A 99 0.04 -14.63 28.14
N LYS A 100 -1.19 -14.13 28.36
CA LYS A 100 -1.76 -13.91 29.68
C LYS A 100 -2.07 -15.21 30.43
N ILE A 101 -2.52 -16.25 29.69
CA ILE A 101 -2.75 -17.60 30.24
C ILE A 101 -1.43 -18.25 30.61
N ILE A 102 -0.43 -18.23 29.72
CA ILE A 102 0.89 -18.81 29.96
C ILE A 102 1.57 -18.15 31.15
N SER A 103 1.53 -16.82 31.29
CA SER A 103 2.10 -16.12 32.43
C SER A 103 1.44 -16.49 33.75
N LYS A 104 0.12 -16.72 33.78
CA LYS A 104 -0.60 -17.20 34.97
C LYS A 104 -0.20 -18.63 35.34
N ILE A 105 -0.07 -19.53 34.37
CA ILE A 105 0.38 -20.90 34.60
C ILE A 105 1.80 -20.92 35.15
N PHE A 106 2.70 -20.11 34.61
CA PHE A 106 4.08 -19.98 35.08
C PHE A 106 4.15 -19.48 36.53
N ASN A 107 3.33 -18.48 36.89
CA ASN A 107 3.26 -17.95 38.25
C ASN A 107 2.60 -18.91 39.27
N ILE A 108 1.91 -19.97 38.83
CA ILE A 108 1.34 -21.02 39.67
C ILE A 108 2.36 -22.16 39.87
N LEU A 109 3.24 -22.43 38.89
CA LEU A 109 4.17 -23.54 38.89
C LEU A 109 5.56 -23.19 39.44
N PHE A 110 5.88 -21.92 39.53
CA PHE A 110 7.13 -21.37 40.04
C PHE A 110 6.90 -20.21 41.00
#